data_b64a0f7b01586d3968be9adf33678e47
#
_entry.id   b64a0f7b01586d3968be9adf33678e47
#
_cell.length_a   1.000
_cell.length_b   1.000
_cell.length_c   1.000
_cell.angle_alpha   90.00
_cell.angle_beta   90.00
_cell.angle_gamma   90.00
#
_symmetry.space_group_name_H-M   'P 1'
#
loop_
_entity.id
_entity.type
_entity.pdbx_description
1 polymer ?
#
loop_
_entity_poly.entity_id
_entity_poly.type
_entity_poly.pdbx_seq_one_letter_code
_entity_poly.pdbx_strand_id
1 'polypeptide(L)'
;MVTTIRFAARQFLFLHFHTMHNFSDHSAHTNLNLNMYKHSPEKCKRTVWQCNQKYKNEVRCTTPYLDEASVKERFTVAVNQLLAGRDAAIAAYELGMAKALDTTELEAQQQELLSEMEVLNGMIQQMIRHNATVAQNQTEYNKRFDALSQKFKEAEAKKDAVAQQISDILERHGMMEDFLRILKQQDGEVITFSEKLWCGLLHYATAYTDGRLTFTFKNGSTFEG
;
A
#
# COMPACT_ATOMS: atom_id res chain seq x y z
N MET A 1 -21.30 -4.50 -16.85
CA MET A 1 -20.32 -3.82 -15.98
C MET A 1 -20.12 -4.70 -14.75
N VAL A 2 -18.97 -5.32 -14.56
CA VAL A 2 -18.72 -6.20 -13.42
C VAL A 2 -18.31 -5.33 -12.24
N THR A 3 -19.17 -5.20 -11.24
CA THR A 3 -18.84 -4.43 -10.03
C THR A 3 -18.02 -5.35 -9.11
N THR A 4 -16.75 -5.07 -9.00
CA THR A 4 -15.80 -5.81 -8.15
C THR A 4 -15.50 -4.99 -6.90
N ILE A 5 -15.54 -5.61 -5.73
CA ILE A 5 -15.26 -4.93 -4.46
C ILE A 5 -14.00 -5.54 -3.86
N ARG A 6 -13.04 -4.66 -3.51
CA ARG A 6 -11.81 -5.07 -2.82
C ARG A 6 -11.81 -4.56 -1.38
N PHE A 7 -11.32 -5.35 -0.46
CA PHE A 7 -11.12 -4.94 0.92
C PHE A 7 -9.76 -5.40 1.45
N ALA A 8 -9.06 -4.50 2.14
CA ALA A 8 -7.72 -4.75 2.63
C ALA A 8 -7.72 -5.55 3.95
N ALA A 9 -6.66 -6.29 4.21
CA ALA A 9 -6.48 -7.11 5.41
C ALA A 9 -6.61 -6.31 6.72
N ARG A 10 -6.22 -5.04 6.73
CA ARG A 10 -6.30 -4.16 7.92
C ARG A 10 -7.71 -3.83 8.38
N GLN A 11 -8.73 -4.00 7.55
CA GLN A 11 -10.12 -3.69 7.94
C GLN A 11 -10.72 -4.68 8.93
N PHE A 12 -10.13 -5.86 9.11
CA PHE A 12 -10.57 -6.86 10.11
C PHE A 12 -10.19 -6.51 11.56
N LEU A 13 -9.13 -5.75 11.77
CA LEU A 13 -8.64 -5.37 13.12
C LEU A 13 -9.48 -4.26 13.78
N PHE A 14 -10.28 -3.52 13.02
CA PHE A 14 -11.06 -2.38 13.53
C PHE A 14 -12.33 -2.77 14.30
N LEU A 15 -12.67 -4.04 14.41
CA LEU A 15 -13.87 -4.50 15.13
C LEU A 15 -13.74 -4.41 16.67
N HIS A 16 -12.53 -4.15 17.21
CA HIS A 16 -12.32 -4.03 18.66
C HIS A 16 -12.05 -2.61 19.16
N PHE A 17 -11.84 -1.62 18.28
CA PHE A 17 -11.62 -0.23 18.69
C PHE A 17 -12.47 0.77 17.87
N HIS A 18 -13.34 1.47 18.59
CA HIS A 18 -14.09 2.62 18.08
C HIS A 18 -13.13 3.76 17.73
N THR A 19 -12.85 3.99 16.47
CA THR A 19 -12.63 5.34 15.91
C THR A 19 -12.52 5.28 14.39
N MET A 20 -13.40 6.02 13.73
CA MET A 20 -13.40 6.19 12.27
C MET A 20 -12.21 7.05 11.84
N HIS A 21 -11.37 6.54 10.96
CA HIS A 21 -10.53 7.38 10.11
C HIS A 21 -10.81 7.02 8.65
N ASN A 22 -11.34 8.01 7.93
CA ASN A 22 -11.54 7.95 6.49
C ASN A 22 -10.19 7.92 5.79
N PHE A 23 -9.86 6.82 5.13
CA PHE A 23 -8.81 6.77 4.13
C PHE A 23 -9.47 6.89 2.75
N SER A 24 -9.32 8.05 2.13
CA SER A 24 -9.70 8.27 0.73
C SER A 24 -8.50 7.95 -0.15
N ASP A 25 -8.46 6.78 -0.74
CA ASP A 25 -7.56 6.47 -1.82
C ASP A 25 -8.29 6.67 -3.15
N HIS A 26 -7.71 7.47 -4.05
CA HIS A 26 -8.30 7.95 -5.31
C HIS A 26 -8.19 6.95 -6.48
N SER A 27 -8.17 5.67 -6.20
CA SER A 27 -8.41 4.65 -7.22
C SER A 27 -9.81 4.08 -7.05
N ALA A 28 -10.54 3.87 -8.15
CA ALA A 28 -11.96 3.49 -8.21
C ALA A 28 -12.28 2.15 -7.52
N HIS A 29 -12.05 2.06 -6.22
CA HIS A 29 -12.28 0.90 -5.38
C HIS A 29 -13.35 1.25 -4.33
N THR A 30 -14.49 0.63 -4.47
CA THR A 30 -15.59 0.74 -3.51
C THR A 30 -15.20 0.09 -2.19
N ASN A 31 -15.08 0.91 -1.14
CA ASN A 31 -14.82 0.44 0.22
C ASN A 31 -16.04 -0.30 0.79
N LEU A 32 -15.81 -1.50 1.33
CA LEU A 32 -16.79 -2.19 2.17
C LEU A 32 -16.79 -1.56 3.56
N ASN A 33 -17.93 -1.05 4.02
CA ASN A 33 -18.15 -0.72 5.43
C ASN A 33 -18.80 -1.89 6.15
N LEU A 34 -18.27 -2.20 7.32
CA LEU A 34 -18.91 -3.12 8.25
C LEU A 34 -20.08 -2.39 8.93
N ASN A 35 -21.29 -2.75 8.55
CA ASN A 35 -22.48 -2.33 9.30
C ASN A 35 -22.91 -3.45 10.23
N MET A 36 -22.69 -3.25 11.54
CA MET A 36 -23.34 -4.08 12.56
C MET A 36 -24.80 -3.67 12.69
N TYR A 37 -25.72 -4.49 12.21
CA TYR A 37 -27.14 -4.34 12.53
C TYR A 37 -27.40 -4.76 13.98
N LYS A 38 -27.63 -3.77 14.86
CA LYS A 38 -27.91 -3.95 16.30
C LYS A 38 -29.39 -4.18 16.63
N HIS A 39 -30.21 -4.66 15.71
CA HIS A 39 -31.63 -4.91 15.98
C HIS A 39 -32.00 -6.39 15.78
N SER A 40 -31.55 -7.22 16.71
CA SER A 40 -32.08 -8.58 16.91
C SER A 40 -31.76 -9.07 18.32
N PRO A 41 -32.59 -9.93 18.92
CA PRO A 41 -32.27 -10.57 20.20
C PRO A 41 -30.90 -11.24 20.14
N GLU A 42 -30.20 -11.34 21.27
CA GLU A 42 -28.77 -11.75 21.34
C GLU A 42 -28.45 -13.06 20.59
N LYS A 43 -29.42 -13.93 20.35
CA LYS A 43 -29.27 -15.19 19.60
C LYS A 43 -29.13 -15.03 18.08
N CYS A 44 -29.34 -13.84 17.53
CA CYS A 44 -29.35 -13.59 16.07
C CYS A 44 -28.35 -12.51 15.63
N LYS A 45 -27.35 -12.17 16.43
CA LYS A 45 -26.31 -11.22 16.06
C LYS A 45 -25.42 -11.84 14.98
N ARG A 46 -25.47 -11.31 13.77
CA ARG A 46 -24.70 -11.75 12.62
C ARG A 46 -23.92 -10.58 12.05
N THR A 47 -22.61 -10.74 11.91
CA THR A 47 -21.74 -9.75 11.24
C THR A 47 -21.77 -10.01 9.74
N VAL A 48 -22.14 -9.00 8.97
CA VAL A 48 -22.17 -9.07 7.51
C VAL A 48 -21.37 -7.95 6.88
N TRP A 49 -20.72 -8.26 5.78
CA TRP A 49 -20.00 -7.33 4.95
C TRP A 49 -20.87 -6.93 3.78
N GLN A 50 -20.94 -5.62 3.51
CA GLN A 50 -21.72 -5.12 2.38
C GLN A 50 -20.97 -3.96 1.71
N CYS A 51 -21.25 -3.75 0.42
CA CYS A 51 -20.75 -2.60 -0.32
C CYS A 51 -21.37 -1.30 0.22
N ASN A 52 -20.54 -0.28 0.47
CA ASN A 52 -20.98 1.07 0.88
C ASN A 52 -21.89 1.74 -0.14
N GLN A 53 -21.73 1.42 -1.43
CA GLN A 53 -22.51 1.99 -2.50
C GLN A 53 -23.84 1.27 -2.74
N LYS A 54 -24.17 0.25 -1.93
CA LYS A 54 -25.40 -0.53 -2.09
C LYS A 54 -26.67 0.33 -1.99
N TYR A 55 -26.58 1.46 -1.24
CA TYR A 55 -27.73 2.32 -0.96
C TYR A 55 -27.47 3.81 -1.27
N LYS A 56 -26.28 4.18 -1.76
CA LYS A 56 -25.86 5.58 -1.84
C LYS A 56 -25.85 6.19 -3.25
N ASN A 57 -25.84 5.39 -4.31
CA ASN A 57 -25.66 5.86 -5.69
C ASN A 57 -26.85 5.46 -6.58
N GLU A 58 -27.03 6.19 -7.70
CA GLU A 58 -28.02 5.86 -8.74
C GLU A 58 -27.80 4.46 -9.30
N VAL A 59 -26.53 4.05 -9.48
CA VAL A 59 -26.16 2.67 -9.85
C VAL A 59 -25.87 1.90 -8.58
N ARG A 60 -26.82 1.08 -8.16
CA ARG A 60 -26.72 0.26 -6.95
C ARG A 60 -25.76 -0.91 -7.15
N CYS A 61 -24.92 -1.15 -6.17
CA CYS A 61 -24.07 -2.34 -6.15
C CYS A 61 -24.92 -3.61 -5.93
N THR A 62 -24.76 -4.58 -6.82
CA THR A 62 -25.50 -5.86 -6.80
C THR A 62 -24.76 -6.98 -6.07
N THR A 63 -23.53 -6.73 -5.58
CA THR A 63 -22.75 -7.72 -4.82
C THR A 63 -23.55 -8.21 -3.61
N PRO A 64 -23.64 -9.53 -3.37
CA PRO A 64 -24.36 -10.10 -2.25
C PRO A 64 -23.75 -9.69 -0.90
N TYR A 65 -24.52 -9.85 0.17
CA TYR A 65 -23.98 -9.74 1.52
C TYR A 65 -23.02 -10.91 1.78
N LEU A 66 -21.90 -10.62 2.38
CA LEU A 66 -20.94 -11.65 2.79
C LEU A 66 -21.02 -11.82 4.31
N ASP A 67 -21.32 -13.03 4.73
CA ASP A 67 -21.28 -13.39 6.14
C ASP A 67 -19.84 -13.55 6.61
N GLU A 68 -19.50 -13.00 7.77
CA GLU A 68 -18.12 -13.03 8.30
C GLU A 68 -17.61 -14.46 8.48
N ALA A 69 -18.46 -15.38 8.96
CA ALA A 69 -18.08 -16.77 9.12
C ALA A 69 -17.73 -17.41 7.77
N SER A 70 -18.53 -17.16 6.73
CA SER A 70 -18.25 -17.63 5.37
C SER A 70 -16.97 -17.04 4.79
N VAL A 71 -16.68 -15.75 5.03
CA VAL A 71 -15.43 -15.13 4.59
C VAL A 71 -14.22 -15.78 5.26
N LYS A 72 -14.29 -16.05 6.56
CA LYS A 72 -13.23 -16.70 7.34
C LYS A 72 -12.97 -18.13 6.86
N GLU A 73 -14.03 -18.90 6.59
CA GLU A 73 -13.93 -20.26 6.06
C GLU A 73 -13.28 -20.29 4.68
N ARG A 74 -13.76 -19.44 3.77
CA ARG A 74 -13.20 -19.31 2.41
C ARG A 74 -11.74 -18.84 2.41
N PHE A 75 -11.38 -17.92 3.31
CA PHE A 75 -9.99 -17.53 3.50
C PHE A 75 -9.11 -18.70 3.91
N THR A 76 -9.61 -19.56 4.81
CA THR A 76 -8.87 -20.76 5.25
C THR A 76 -8.60 -21.70 4.08
N VAL A 77 -9.58 -21.88 3.18
CA VAL A 77 -9.40 -22.66 1.95
C VAL A 77 -8.31 -22.03 1.05
N ALA A 78 -8.37 -20.73 0.82
CA ALA A 78 -7.39 -20.02 -0.01
C ALA A 78 -5.96 -20.06 0.59
N VAL A 79 -5.83 -19.97 1.93
CA VAL A 79 -4.53 -20.13 2.61
C VAL A 79 -3.97 -21.54 2.40
N ASN A 80 -4.79 -22.57 2.47
CA ASN A 80 -4.33 -23.95 2.24
C ASN A 80 -3.86 -24.16 0.80
N GLN A 81 -4.50 -23.52 -0.18
CA GLN A 81 -4.02 -23.52 -1.57
C GLN A 81 -2.66 -22.81 -1.70
N LEU A 82 -2.48 -21.67 -1.00
CA LEU A 82 -1.19 -20.98 -0.95
C LEU A 82 -0.11 -21.87 -0.30
N LEU A 83 -0.41 -22.53 0.80
CA LEU A 83 0.51 -23.42 1.52
C LEU A 83 0.92 -24.65 0.68
N ALA A 84 0.02 -25.17 -0.15
CA ALA A 84 0.36 -26.27 -1.07
C ALA A 84 1.45 -25.87 -2.08
N GLY A 85 1.55 -24.59 -2.46
CA GLY A 85 2.61 -24.05 -3.32
C GLY A 85 3.77 -23.35 -2.58
N ARG A 86 3.85 -23.48 -1.27
CA ARG A 86 4.73 -22.70 -0.38
C ARG A 86 6.19 -22.73 -0.81
N ASP A 87 6.75 -23.91 -1.01
CA ASP A 87 8.20 -24.07 -1.24
C ASP A 87 8.60 -23.48 -2.61
N ALA A 88 7.74 -23.63 -3.62
CA ALA A 88 7.94 -23.01 -4.92
C ALA A 88 7.86 -21.47 -4.84
N ALA A 89 6.92 -20.94 -4.06
CA ALA A 89 6.77 -19.50 -3.86
C ALA A 89 7.99 -18.90 -3.12
N ILE A 90 8.49 -19.59 -2.12
CA ILE A 90 9.70 -19.19 -1.37
C ILE A 90 10.92 -19.16 -2.31
N ALA A 91 11.15 -20.26 -3.06
CA ALA A 91 12.28 -20.36 -3.98
C ALA A 91 12.24 -19.30 -5.09
N ALA A 92 11.07 -19.05 -5.67
CA ALA A 92 10.88 -18.02 -6.69
C ALA A 92 11.19 -16.61 -6.15
N TYR A 93 10.79 -16.33 -4.91
CA TYR A 93 11.09 -15.05 -4.26
C TYR A 93 12.59 -14.91 -3.96
N GLU A 94 13.22 -15.91 -3.35
CA GLU A 94 14.64 -15.87 -3.02
C GLU A 94 15.52 -15.68 -4.27
N LEU A 95 15.12 -16.26 -5.41
CA LEU A 95 15.78 -16.06 -6.70
C LEU A 95 15.60 -14.64 -7.28
N GLY A 96 14.41 -14.07 -7.10
CA GLY A 96 14.07 -12.72 -7.62
C GLY A 96 14.57 -11.57 -6.75
N MET A 97 14.82 -11.83 -5.47
CA MET A 97 15.02 -10.84 -4.43
C MET A 97 16.28 -9.99 -4.64
N ALA A 98 17.39 -10.60 -5.01
CA ALA A 98 18.67 -9.89 -5.17
C ALA A 98 18.60 -8.79 -6.22
N LYS A 99 17.76 -8.96 -7.26
CA LYS A 99 17.61 -7.98 -8.34
C LYS A 99 16.53 -6.94 -8.05
N ALA A 100 15.47 -7.32 -7.35
CA ALA A 100 14.34 -6.43 -7.05
C ALA A 100 14.61 -5.43 -5.93
N LEU A 101 15.64 -5.67 -5.12
CA LEU A 101 16.04 -4.88 -3.96
C LEU A 101 17.28 -4.04 -4.18
N ASP A 102 17.87 -4.08 -5.37
CA ASP A 102 19.05 -3.30 -5.67
C ASP A 102 18.67 -1.82 -5.77
N THR A 103 18.97 -1.08 -4.71
CA THR A 103 18.80 0.38 -4.61
C THR A 103 20.06 1.15 -4.98
N THR A 104 21.15 0.45 -5.34
CA THR A 104 22.49 1.05 -5.52
C THR A 104 22.48 2.19 -6.53
N GLU A 105 21.79 2.04 -7.66
CA GLU A 105 21.70 3.08 -8.69
C GLU A 105 20.89 4.29 -8.21
N LEU A 106 19.78 4.06 -7.49
CA LEU A 106 18.97 5.13 -6.90
C LEU A 106 19.71 5.87 -5.79
N GLU A 107 20.46 5.17 -4.95
CA GLU A 107 21.31 5.77 -3.92
C GLU A 107 22.42 6.62 -4.53
N ALA A 108 23.07 6.14 -5.61
CA ALA A 108 24.06 6.91 -6.35
C ALA A 108 23.45 8.18 -6.96
N GLN A 109 22.27 8.07 -7.57
CA GLN A 109 21.54 9.21 -8.12
C GLN A 109 21.14 10.21 -7.02
N GLN A 110 20.70 9.75 -5.86
CA GLN A 110 20.40 10.61 -4.73
C GLN A 110 21.62 11.38 -4.25
N GLN A 111 22.79 10.70 -4.18
CA GLN A 111 24.04 11.32 -3.78
C GLN A 111 24.52 12.38 -4.79
N GLU A 112 24.34 12.13 -6.09
CA GLU A 112 24.64 13.10 -7.15
C GLU A 112 23.77 14.36 -7.01
N LEU A 113 22.45 14.19 -6.80
CA LEU A 113 21.52 15.30 -6.58
C LEU A 113 21.85 16.10 -5.31
N LEU A 114 22.28 15.45 -4.24
CA LEU A 114 22.74 16.13 -3.02
C LEU A 114 23.98 16.98 -3.31
N SER A 115 24.93 16.46 -4.08
CA SER A 115 26.14 17.20 -4.48
C SER A 115 25.80 18.39 -5.37
N GLU A 116 24.87 18.25 -6.32
CA GLU A 116 24.37 19.35 -7.15
C GLU A 116 23.73 20.45 -6.30
N MET A 117 22.88 20.07 -5.34
CA MET A 117 22.21 21.01 -4.42
C MET A 117 23.25 21.78 -3.57
N GLU A 118 24.31 21.11 -3.10
CA GLU A 118 25.38 21.75 -2.33
C GLU A 118 26.11 22.82 -3.18
N VAL A 119 26.45 22.52 -4.44
CA VAL A 119 27.04 23.45 -5.38
C VAL A 119 26.12 24.64 -5.64
N LEU A 120 24.83 24.39 -5.94
CA LEU A 120 23.83 25.44 -6.18
C LEU A 120 23.65 26.35 -4.96
N ASN A 121 23.58 25.77 -3.76
CA ASN A 121 23.52 26.53 -2.52
C ASN A 121 24.79 27.41 -2.31
N GLY A 122 25.97 26.87 -2.59
CA GLY A 122 27.23 27.63 -2.56
C GLY A 122 27.21 28.82 -3.48
N MET A 123 26.73 28.67 -4.72
CA MET A 123 26.58 29.75 -5.70
C MET A 123 25.57 30.81 -5.22
N ILE A 124 24.42 30.40 -4.67
CA ILE A 124 23.41 31.32 -4.10
C ILE A 124 24.03 32.14 -2.97
N GLN A 125 24.72 31.49 -2.02
CA GLN A 125 25.36 32.14 -0.90
C GLN A 125 26.45 33.12 -1.32
N GLN A 126 27.25 32.75 -2.32
CA GLN A 126 28.28 33.64 -2.89
C GLN A 126 27.65 34.87 -3.54
N MET A 127 26.55 34.68 -4.28
CA MET A 127 25.85 35.77 -4.96
C MET A 127 25.21 36.75 -3.95
N ILE A 128 24.63 36.23 -2.85
CA ILE A 128 24.09 37.04 -1.75
C ILE A 128 25.22 37.90 -1.12
N ARG A 129 26.37 37.28 -0.79
CA ARG A 129 27.53 37.99 -0.21
C ARG A 129 28.06 39.04 -1.15
N HIS A 130 28.16 38.75 -2.43
CA HIS A 130 28.61 39.72 -3.42
C HIS A 130 27.66 40.91 -3.55
N ASN A 131 26.37 40.68 -3.60
CA ASN A 131 25.35 41.74 -3.66
C ASN A 131 25.34 42.65 -2.41
N ALA A 132 25.74 42.11 -1.25
CA ALA A 132 25.84 42.89 -0.01
C ALA A 132 27.06 43.83 0.03
N THR A 133 28.12 43.55 -0.77
CA THR A 133 29.38 44.27 -0.70
C THR A 133 29.67 45.12 -1.93
N VAL A 134 29.06 44.83 -3.06
CA VAL A 134 29.30 45.51 -4.36
C VAL A 134 28.00 46.00 -4.95
N ALA A 135 27.97 47.31 -5.33
CA ALA A 135 26.80 47.83 -6.05
C ALA A 135 26.69 47.20 -7.43
N GLN A 136 25.51 46.59 -7.71
CA GLN A 136 25.23 45.95 -8.99
C GLN A 136 23.79 46.20 -9.46
N ASN A 137 23.52 45.86 -10.71
CA ASN A 137 22.17 45.97 -11.27
C ASN A 137 21.24 44.96 -10.60
N GLN A 138 20.28 45.47 -9.83
CA GLN A 138 19.36 44.64 -9.05
C GLN A 138 18.41 43.79 -9.94
N THR A 139 18.06 44.27 -11.12
CA THR A 139 17.22 43.48 -12.06
C THR A 139 17.97 42.25 -12.56
N GLU A 140 19.24 42.42 -12.92
CA GLU A 140 20.06 41.28 -13.36
C GLU A 140 20.41 40.34 -12.20
N TYR A 141 20.66 40.90 -11.00
CA TYR A 141 20.83 40.10 -9.79
C TYR A 141 19.59 39.20 -9.52
N ASN A 142 18.41 39.79 -9.49
CA ASN A 142 17.16 39.06 -9.22
C ASN A 142 16.92 37.93 -10.24
N LYS A 143 17.14 38.24 -11.53
CA LYS A 143 17.02 37.23 -12.60
C LYS A 143 17.96 36.03 -12.40
N ARG A 144 19.20 36.26 -12.01
CA ARG A 144 20.16 35.19 -11.74
C ARG A 144 19.83 34.43 -10.47
N PHE A 145 19.41 35.14 -9.43
CA PHE A 145 18.97 34.53 -8.16
C PHE A 145 17.78 33.62 -8.36
N ASP A 146 16.76 34.08 -9.08
CA ASP A 146 15.56 33.29 -9.38
C ASP A 146 15.90 32.04 -10.20
N ALA A 147 16.82 32.18 -11.19
CA ALA A 147 17.26 31.06 -12.00
C ALA A 147 18.00 29.98 -11.18
N LEU A 148 18.88 30.38 -10.24
CA LEU A 148 19.60 29.45 -9.35
C LEU A 148 18.64 28.82 -8.33
N SER A 149 17.73 29.62 -7.76
CA SER A 149 16.74 29.15 -6.81
C SER A 149 15.77 28.14 -7.46
N GLN A 150 15.42 28.37 -8.73
CA GLN A 150 14.58 27.43 -9.47
C GLN A 150 15.30 26.09 -9.71
N LYS A 151 16.60 26.15 -10.13
CA LYS A 151 17.40 24.91 -10.27
C LYS A 151 17.54 24.15 -8.97
N PHE A 152 17.75 24.85 -7.86
CA PHE A 152 17.82 24.21 -6.54
C PHE A 152 16.52 23.48 -6.20
N LYS A 153 15.36 24.13 -6.40
CA LYS A 153 14.04 23.50 -6.18
C LYS A 153 13.80 22.28 -7.08
N GLU A 154 14.26 22.35 -8.32
CA GLU A 154 14.15 21.20 -9.26
C GLU A 154 15.01 20.02 -8.82
N ALA A 155 16.26 20.28 -8.37
CA ALA A 155 17.13 19.25 -7.82
C ALA A 155 16.55 18.64 -6.52
N GLU A 156 16.00 19.47 -5.64
CA GLU A 156 15.33 19.05 -4.41
C GLU A 156 14.13 18.13 -4.71
N ALA A 157 13.26 18.54 -5.65
CA ALA A 157 12.10 17.72 -6.04
C ALA A 157 12.51 16.37 -6.65
N LYS A 158 13.59 16.34 -7.45
CA LYS A 158 14.14 15.09 -7.99
C LYS A 158 14.69 14.20 -6.88
N LYS A 159 15.46 14.77 -5.95
CA LYS A 159 16.01 14.05 -4.79
C LYS A 159 14.89 13.43 -3.94
N ASP A 160 13.80 14.17 -3.69
CA ASP A 160 12.67 13.69 -2.92
C ASP A 160 11.93 12.55 -3.65
N ALA A 161 11.79 12.65 -4.97
CA ALA A 161 11.21 11.58 -5.78
C ALA A 161 12.05 10.29 -5.74
N VAL A 162 13.38 10.41 -5.82
CA VAL A 162 14.30 9.26 -5.69
C VAL A 162 14.23 8.66 -4.28
N ALA A 163 14.23 9.50 -3.24
CA ALA A 163 14.09 9.04 -1.86
C ALA A 163 12.77 8.27 -1.64
N GLN A 164 11.68 8.73 -2.24
CA GLN A 164 10.40 8.01 -2.19
C GLN A 164 10.48 6.65 -2.89
N GLN A 165 11.13 6.55 -4.06
CA GLN A 165 11.32 5.28 -4.75
C GLN A 165 12.12 4.27 -3.91
N ILE A 166 13.21 4.71 -3.26
CA ILE A 166 13.99 3.87 -2.35
C ILE A 166 13.10 3.40 -1.18
N SER A 167 12.35 4.31 -0.56
CA SER A 167 11.43 3.98 0.53
C SER A 167 10.39 2.95 0.12
N ASP A 168 9.79 3.11 -1.07
CA ASP A 168 8.78 2.18 -1.59
C ASP A 168 9.36 0.77 -1.87
N ILE A 169 10.62 0.68 -2.31
CA ILE A 169 11.32 -0.58 -2.49
C ILE A 169 11.55 -1.27 -1.15
N LEU A 170 12.07 -0.54 -0.16
CA LEU A 170 12.36 -1.07 1.17
C LEU A 170 11.07 -1.48 1.92
N GLU A 171 9.98 -0.71 1.79
CA GLU A 171 8.70 -1.06 2.38
C GLU A 171 8.13 -2.36 1.79
N ARG A 172 8.16 -2.50 0.46
CA ARG A 172 7.74 -3.73 -0.22
C ARG A 172 8.59 -4.93 0.20
N HIS A 173 9.88 -4.72 0.37
CA HIS A 173 10.77 -5.75 0.90
C HIS A 173 10.36 -6.21 2.30
N GLY A 174 10.22 -5.27 3.25
CA GLY A 174 9.81 -5.59 4.61
C GLY A 174 8.48 -6.35 4.68
N MET A 175 7.49 -5.92 3.86
CA MET A 175 6.22 -6.63 3.76
C MET A 175 6.37 -8.07 3.26
N MET A 176 7.28 -8.30 2.32
CA MET A 176 7.50 -9.62 1.75
C MET A 176 8.33 -10.52 2.69
N GLU A 177 9.30 -9.97 3.41
CA GLU A 177 10.02 -10.72 4.45
C GLU A 177 9.07 -11.19 5.56
N ASP A 178 8.17 -10.32 6.02
CA ASP A 178 7.16 -10.69 6.99
C ASP A 178 6.21 -11.78 6.45
N PHE A 179 5.78 -11.66 5.19
CA PHE A 179 4.99 -12.67 4.51
C PHE A 179 5.70 -14.03 4.50
N LEU A 180 6.95 -14.06 4.05
CA LEU A 180 7.74 -15.31 3.99
C LEU A 180 7.99 -15.89 5.37
N ARG A 181 8.26 -15.07 6.36
CA ARG A 181 8.46 -15.51 7.73
C ARG A 181 7.23 -16.21 8.28
N ILE A 182 6.05 -15.65 8.04
CA ILE A 182 4.78 -16.26 8.45
C ILE A 182 4.53 -17.55 7.67
N LEU A 183 4.78 -17.53 6.37
CA LEU A 183 4.60 -18.70 5.50
C LEU A 183 5.52 -19.86 5.90
N LYS A 184 6.79 -19.58 6.22
CA LYS A 184 7.78 -20.57 6.69
C LYS A 184 7.43 -21.15 8.07
N GLN A 185 6.81 -20.35 8.95
CA GLN A 185 6.42 -20.78 10.30
C GLN A 185 5.12 -21.61 10.34
N GLN A 186 4.36 -21.63 9.25
CA GLN A 186 3.11 -22.37 9.20
C GLN A 186 3.39 -23.84 8.87
N ASP A 187 3.18 -24.72 9.85
CA ASP A 187 3.30 -26.16 9.68
C ASP A 187 1.92 -26.80 9.48
N GLY A 188 1.79 -27.57 8.40
CA GLY A 188 0.58 -28.31 8.10
C GLY A 188 -0.61 -27.46 7.60
N GLU A 189 -1.75 -28.10 7.52
CA GLU A 189 -3.00 -27.51 7.05
C GLU A 189 -3.63 -26.56 8.10
N VAL A 190 -4.16 -25.43 7.65
CA VAL A 190 -4.90 -24.48 8.49
C VAL A 190 -6.35 -24.94 8.58
N ILE A 191 -6.79 -25.36 9.76
CA ILE A 191 -8.16 -25.87 10.00
C ILE A 191 -9.10 -24.72 10.40
N THR A 192 -8.59 -23.71 11.12
CA THR A 192 -9.38 -22.60 11.65
C THR A 192 -8.82 -21.27 11.23
N PHE A 193 -9.70 -20.27 11.10
CA PHE A 193 -9.30 -18.89 10.80
C PHE A 193 -8.29 -18.36 11.82
N SER A 194 -7.27 -17.67 11.33
CA SER A 194 -6.24 -17.00 12.14
C SER A 194 -6.10 -15.54 11.70
N GLU A 195 -6.30 -14.60 12.63
CA GLU A 195 -6.07 -13.17 12.37
C GLU A 195 -4.61 -12.88 12.00
N LYS A 196 -3.66 -13.62 12.59
CA LYS A 196 -2.23 -13.51 12.26
C LYS A 196 -1.98 -13.84 10.79
N LEU A 197 -2.59 -14.91 10.27
CA LEU A 197 -2.47 -15.29 8.85
C LEU A 197 -3.21 -14.30 7.96
N TRP A 198 -4.39 -13.86 8.37
CA TRP A 198 -5.15 -12.83 7.64
C TRP A 198 -4.33 -11.55 7.45
N CYS A 199 -3.85 -10.95 8.52
CA CYS A 199 -3.07 -9.71 8.47
C CYS A 199 -1.68 -9.89 7.86
N GLY A 200 -1.06 -11.05 8.07
CA GLY A 200 0.29 -11.33 7.64
C GLY A 200 0.41 -11.72 6.17
N LEU A 201 -0.54 -12.49 5.65
CA LEU A 201 -0.48 -13.04 4.30
C LEU A 201 -1.36 -12.31 3.29
N LEU A 202 -2.56 -11.88 3.68
CA LEU A 202 -3.52 -11.27 2.76
C LEU A 202 -3.14 -9.83 2.40
N HIS A 203 -3.19 -9.51 1.11
CA HIS A 203 -3.14 -8.13 0.63
C HIS A 203 -4.55 -7.55 0.57
N TYR A 204 -5.44 -8.16 -0.21
CA TYR A 204 -6.86 -7.81 -0.26
C TYR A 204 -7.71 -9.01 -0.70
N ALA A 205 -9.00 -8.93 -0.43
CA ALA A 205 -9.97 -9.85 -1.00
C ALA A 205 -10.92 -9.13 -1.95
N THR A 206 -11.41 -9.84 -2.96
CA THR A 206 -12.29 -9.33 -4.00
C THR A 206 -13.58 -10.12 -4.01
N ALA A 207 -14.71 -9.44 -3.79
CA ALA A 207 -16.04 -10.02 -3.88
C ALA A 207 -16.68 -9.67 -5.23
N TYR A 208 -17.24 -10.66 -5.88
CA TYR A 208 -17.89 -10.54 -7.18
C TYR A 208 -19.43 -10.54 -7.05
N THR A 209 -20.11 -10.07 -8.07
CA THR A 209 -21.58 -10.00 -8.12
C THR A 209 -22.26 -11.38 -8.14
N ASP A 210 -21.55 -12.40 -8.60
CA ASP A 210 -21.97 -13.79 -8.62
C ASP A 210 -21.75 -14.53 -7.26
N GLY A 211 -21.21 -13.83 -6.27
CA GLY A 211 -20.94 -14.38 -4.92
C GLY A 211 -19.58 -15.06 -4.79
N ARG A 212 -18.77 -15.13 -5.84
CA ARG A 212 -17.38 -15.58 -5.73
C ARG A 212 -16.59 -14.63 -4.87
N LEU A 213 -15.57 -15.17 -4.19
CA LEU A 213 -14.63 -14.43 -3.36
C LEU A 213 -13.22 -14.90 -3.69
N THR A 214 -12.36 -13.99 -4.09
CA THR A 214 -10.95 -14.28 -4.33
C THR A 214 -10.08 -13.54 -3.33
N PHE A 215 -9.00 -14.19 -2.92
CA PHE A 215 -8.02 -13.65 -1.97
C PHE A 215 -6.70 -13.45 -2.70
N THR A 216 -6.25 -12.19 -2.78
CA THR A 216 -4.93 -11.85 -3.32
C THR A 216 -3.96 -11.68 -2.16
N PHE A 217 -2.93 -12.50 -2.15
CA PHE A 217 -1.90 -12.50 -1.13
C PHE A 217 -0.80 -11.48 -1.44
N LYS A 218 0.03 -11.14 -0.45
CA LYS A 218 1.09 -10.12 -0.58
C LYS A 218 2.16 -10.45 -1.62
N ASN A 219 2.33 -11.73 -1.94
CA ASN A 219 3.20 -12.19 -3.03
C ASN A 219 2.56 -12.07 -4.44
N GLY A 220 1.34 -11.52 -4.53
CA GLY A 220 0.59 -11.38 -5.78
C GLY A 220 -0.20 -12.61 -6.21
N SER A 221 -0.05 -13.76 -5.55
CA SER A 221 -0.87 -14.95 -5.87
C SER A 221 -2.33 -14.71 -5.49
N THR A 222 -3.25 -15.27 -6.28
CA THR A 222 -4.70 -15.13 -6.06
C THR A 222 -5.36 -16.50 -6.09
N PHE A 223 -6.16 -16.79 -5.08
CA PHE A 223 -6.92 -18.02 -4.96
C PHE A 223 -8.39 -17.74 -4.68
N GLU A 224 -9.26 -18.61 -5.15
CA GLU A 224 -10.68 -18.60 -4.83
C GLU A 224 -10.92 -19.39 -3.55
N GLY A 225 -11.77 -18.85 -2.69
CA GLY A 225 -12.16 -19.50 -1.44
C GLY A 225 -13.65 -19.88 -1.40
#